data_abbe40ebee3c08f7e86da5196a53721c
#
_entry.id   abbe40ebee3c08f7e86da5196a53721c
#
_cell.length_a   1.000
_cell.length_b   1.000
_cell.length_c   1.000
_cell.angle_alpha   90.00
_cell.angle_beta   90.00
_cell.angle_gamma   90.00
#
_symmetry.space_group_name_H-M   'P 1'
#
loop_
_entity.id
_entity.type
_entity.pdbx_description
1 polymer ?
#
loop_
_entity_poly.entity_id
_entity_poly.type
_entity_poly.pdbx_seq_one_letter_code
_entity_poly.pdbx_strand_id
1 'polypeptide(L)'
;MSITTAQIRGARGILNWSQADLSSRTGISATSIGSIENGATTPRASTLDKIRSAFERDGIEFLGLEGVRLQSNYIRTLSGEEGFATFLEDVYLTAIANGTSNKPAEVFLSNVVHENWMKWMGKDKWELHTQRMTEKKYLMDVRILVKEGDTHFPAAGYSRYKWIPATLFNDKSFYSYHDKLAFLNFKADDVQITIIQQAEFAEGYRNLFRATWERVAIEPPLGMINQVKTA
;
A
#
# COMPACT_ATOMS: atom_id res chain seq x y z
N MET A 1 29.78 -0.58 -2.40
CA MET A 1 30.16 -1.88 -1.80
C MET A 1 29.35 -2.97 -2.46
N SER A 2 29.98 -4.08 -2.83
CA SER A 2 29.29 -5.24 -3.41
C SER A 2 28.54 -6.01 -2.32
N ILE A 3 27.34 -6.50 -2.62
CA ILE A 3 26.58 -7.36 -1.71
C ILE A 3 27.06 -8.80 -1.79
N THR A 4 26.97 -9.54 -0.69
CA THR A 4 27.36 -10.94 -0.61
C THR A 4 26.20 -11.89 -0.90
N THR A 5 26.51 -13.16 -1.20
CA THR A 5 25.49 -14.20 -1.39
C THR A 5 24.69 -14.44 -0.11
N ALA A 6 25.31 -14.32 1.05
CA ALA A 6 24.63 -14.40 2.34
C ALA A 6 23.62 -13.27 2.52
N GLN A 7 24.01 -12.04 2.15
CA GLN A 7 23.10 -10.89 2.18
C GLN A 7 21.94 -11.04 1.21
N ILE A 8 22.15 -11.59 0.00
CA ILE A 8 21.06 -11.85 -0.97
C ILE A 8 20.02 -12.82 -0.37
N ARG A 9 20.48 -13.94 0.21
CA ARG A 9 19.57 -14.91 0.86
C ARG A 9 18.86 -14.29 2.07
N GLY A 10 19.60 -13.54 2.90
CA GLY A 10 19.04 -12.85 4.08
C GLY A 10 17.98 -11.82 3.70
N ALA A 11 18.26 -10.97 2.70
CA ALA A 11 17.32 -9.97 2.20
C ALA A 11 16.04 -10.62 1.64
N ARG A 12 16.19 -11.68 0.85
CA ARG A 12 15.05 -12.43 0.33
C ARG A 12 14.23 -13.08 1.46
N GLY A 13 14.88 -13.65 2.47
CA GLY A 13 14.22 -14.20 3.65
C GLY A 13 13.44 -13.15 4.44
N ILE A 14 14.01 -11.96 4.66
CA ILE A 14 13.35 -10.85 5.35
C ILE A 14 12.09 -10.40 4.61
N LEU A 15 12.13 -10.32 3.27
CA LEU A 15 11.00 -9.92 2.44
C LEU A 15 10.04 -11.07 2.11
N ASN A 16 10.34 -12.29 2.56
CA ASN A 16 9.61 -13.50 2.22
C ASN A 16 9.48 -13.73 0.69
N TRP A 17 10.53 -13.38 -0.06
CA TRP A 17 10.56 -13.56 -1.51
C TRP A 17 11.11 -14.93 -1.90
N SER A 18 10.52 -15.55 -2.90
CA SER A 18 11.09 -16.67 -3.63
C SER A 18 12.19 -16.19 -4.61
N GLN A 19 12.96 -17.11 -5.16
CA GLN A 19 13.89 -16.78 -6.25
C GLN A 19 13.14 -16.29 -7.51
N ALA A 20 11.91 -16.78 -7.73
CA ALA A 20 11.05 -16.30 -8.82
C ALA A 20 10.58 -14.84 -8.60
N ASP A 21 10.29 -14.46 -7.35
CA ASP A 21 9.94 -13.06 -7.02
C ASP A 21 11.12 -12.12 -7.26
N LEU A 22 12.33 -12.51 -6.89
CA LEU A 22 13.53 -11.72 -7.17
C LEU A 22 13.82 -11.67 -8.68
N SER A 23 13.59 -12.76 -9.40
CA SER A 23 13.71 -12.84 -10.87
C SER A 23 12.80 -11.82 -11.56
N SER A 24 11.53 -11.74 -11.19
CA SER A 24 10.56 -10.82 -11.78
C SER A 24 10.94 -9.34 -11.57
N ARG A 25 11.57 -9.03 -10.42
CA ARG A 25 11.98 -7.66 -10.06
C ARG A 25 13.31 -7.21 -10.68
N THR A 26 14.16 -8.16 -11.04
CA THR A 26 15.52 -7.87 -11.53
C THR A 26 15.70 -8.13 -13.02
N GLY A 27 14.82 -8.94 -13.63
CA GLY A 27 14.98 -9.48 -14.97
C GLY A 27 16.09 -10.53 -15.09
N ILE A 28 16.60 -11.05 -13.96
CA ILE A 28 17.60 -12.12 -13.90
C ILE A 28 16.84 -13.44 -13.70
N SER A 29 17.17 -14.49 -14.47
CA SER A 29 16.45 -15.77 -14.34
C SER A 29 16.56 -16.36 -12.92
N ALA A 30 15.50 -17.03 -12.44
CA ALA A 30 15.50 -17.68 -11.14
C ALA A 30 16.63 -18.70 -11.00
N THR A 31 16.97 -19.43 -12.07
CA THR A 31 18.11 -20.36 -12.11
C THR A 31 19.44 -19.63 -11.89
N SER A 32 19.64 -18.47 -12.53
CA SER A 32 20.85 -17.67 -12.31
C SER A 32 20.93 -17.14 -10.88
N ILE A 33 19.80 -16.69 -10.29
CA ILE A 33 19.72 -16.27 -8.90
C ILE A 33 20.09 -17.41 -7.96
N GLY A 34 19.54 -18.60 -8.18
CA GLY A 34 19.89 -19.81 -7.42
C GLY A 34 21.39 -20.16 -7.51
N SER A 35 21.98 -20.08 -8.70
CA SER A 35 23.43 -20.31 -8.90
C SER A 35 24.29 -19.29 -8.15
N ILE A 36 23.87 -18.02 -8.12
CA ILE A 36 24.54 -16.96 -7.35
C ILE A 36 24.41 -17.23 -5.85
N GLU A 37 23.23 -17.51 -5.35
CA GLU A 37 22.97 -17.76 -3.93
C GLU A 37 23.73 -18.98 -3.38
N ASN A 38 23.94 -19.99 -4.22
CA ASN A 38 24.67 -21.21 -3.88
C ASN A 38 26.20 -21.08 -4.10
N GLY A 39 26.66 -19.94 -4.59
CA GLY A 39 28.07 -19.71 -4.88
C GLY A 39 28.61 -20.47 -6.10
N ALA A 40 27.72 -21.05 -6.92
CA ALA A 40 28.10 -21.80 -8.11
C ALA A 40 28.62 -20.91 -9.25
N THR A 41 28.30 -19.61 -9.22
CA THR A 41 28.75 -18.61 -10.19
C THR A 41 29.14 -17.32 -9.48
N THR A 42 30.17 -16.67 -10.02
CA THR A 42 30.57 -15.30 -9.58
C THR A 42 29.84 -14.29 -10.46
N PRO A 43 28.86 -13.53 -9.92
CA PRO A 43 28.10 -12.56 -10.70
C PRO A 43 28.94 -11.34 -11.05
N ARG A 44 28.61 -10.70 -12.17
CA ARG A 44 29.19 -9.40 -12.53
C ARG A 44 28.71 -8.31 -11.57
N ALA A 45 29.50 -7.24 -11.40
CA ALA A 45 29.12 -6.11 -10.56
C ALA A 45 27.73 -5.53 -10.94
N SER A 46 27.47 -5.35 -12.24
CA SER A 46 26.17 -4.86 -12.73
C SER A 46 24.98 -5.79 -12.37
N THR A 47 25.20 -7.10 -12.24
CA THR A 47 24.19 -8.06 -11.78
C THR A 47 23.92 -7.86 -10.28
N LEU A 48 24.96 -7.72 -9.47
CA LEU A 48 24.84 -7.45 -8.04
C LEU A 48 24.16 -6.10 -7.77
N ASP A 49 24.46 -5.07 -8.57
CA ASP A 49 23.81 -3.75 -8.46
C ASP A 49 22.31 -3.83 -8.78
N LYS A 50 21.90 -4.61 -9.78
CA LYS A 50 20.47 -4.84 -10.07
C LYS A 50 19.77 -5.54 -8.90
N ILE A 51 20.37 -6.58 -8.34
CA ILE A 51 19.84 -7.33 -7.21
C ILE A 51 19.75 -6.40 -5.99
N ARG A 52 20.80 -5.66 -5.69
CA ARG A 52 20.86 -4.68 -4.60
C ARG A 52 19.75 -3.65 -4.72
N SER A 53 19.64 -3.01 -5.89
CA SER A 53 18.61 -1.99 -6.14
C SER A 53 17.19 -2.52 -6.01
N ALA A 54 16.95 -3.79 -6.35
CA ALA A 54 15.66 -4.42 -6.15
C ALA A 54 15.32 -4.54 -4.65
N PHE A 55 16.26 -4.98 -3.84
CA PHE A 55 16.07 -5.09 -2.40
C PHE A 55 15.95 -3.74 -1.70
N GLU A 56 16.80 -2.76 -2.07
CA GLU A 56 16.76 -1.40 -1.49
C GLU A 56 15.44 -0.69 -1.79
N ARG A 57 14.85 -0.90 -2.97
CA ARG A 57 13.50 -0.37 -3.31
C ARG A 57 12.41 -0.91 -2.40
N ASP A 58 12.58 -2.12 -1.88
CA ASP A 58 11.63 -2.75 -0.97
C ASP A 58 12.09 -2.68 0.51
N GLY A 59 12.95 -1.70 0.82
CA GLY A 59 13.29 -1.30 2.19
C GLY A 59 14.40 -2.13 2.85
N ILE A 60 15.16 -2.91 2.10
CA ILE A 60 16.33 -3.59 2.65
C ILE A 60 17.53 -2.63 2.70
N GLU A 61 18.16 -2.57 3.85
CA GLU A 61 19.46 -1.93 4.05
C GLU A 61 20.54 -2.99 4.19
N PHE A 62 21.60 -2.85 3.37
CA PHE A 62 22.80 -3.68 3.44
C PHE A 62 23.81 -3.05 4.38
N LEU A 63 24.10 -3.71 5.47
CA LEU A 63 25.06 -3.25 6.47
C LEU A 63 26.48 -3.77 6.13
N GLY A 64 27.47 -3.16 6.73
CA GLY A 64 28.86 -3.63 6.63
C GLY A 64 28.97 -5.12 7.01
N LEU A 65 29.98 -5.79 6.50
CA LEU A 65 30.17 -7.23 6.62
C LEU A 65 29.05 -7.99 5.87
N GLU A 66 28.31 -8.86 6.52
CA GLU A 66 27.25 -9.67 5.94
C GLU A 66 25.85 -9.33 6.46
N GLY A 67 25.69 -8.19 7.14
CA GLY A 67 24.42 -7.78 7.74
C GLY A 67 23.43 -7.29 6.69
N VAL A 68 22.16 -7.62 6.93
CA VAL A 68 21.00 -7.04 6.25
C VAL A 68 19.92 -6.74 7.28
N ARG A 69 19.18 -5.65 7.07
CA ARG A 69 17.99 -5.35 7.88
C ARG A 69 16.88 -4.77 7.01
N LEU A 70 15.65 -4.93 7.45
CA LEU A 70 14.55 -4.12 6.94
C LEU A 70 14.66 -2.74 7.57
N GLN A 71 14.70 -1.70 6.74
CA GLN A 71 14.58 -0.33 7.23
C GLN A 71 13.18 -0.14 7.80
N SER A 72 13.10 0.32 9.04
CA SER A 72 11.82 0.69 9.67
C SER A 72 11.26 2.01 9.12
N ASN A 73 12.10 2.79 8.42
CA ASN A 73 11.76 4.10 7.88
C ASN A 73 12.23 4.19 6.43
N TYR A 74 11.34 4.04 5.46
CA TYR A 74 11.69 4.21 4.04
C TYR A 74 10.60 4.95 3.28
N ILE A 75 10.99 5.53 2.16
CA ILE A 75 10.06 6.14 1.21
C ILE A 75 10.07 5.27 -0.05
N ARG A 76 8.89 4.84 -0.45
CA ARG A 76 8.66 4.07 -1.68
C ARG A 76 7.76 4.84 -2.61
N THR A 77 8.12 4.88 -3.90
CA THR A 77 7.26 5.45 -4.94
C THR A 77 6.81 4.35 -5.89
N LEU A 78 5.52 4.32 -6.16
CA LEU A 78 4.87 3.44 -7.12
C LEU A 78 4.17 4.29 -8.18
N SER A 79 3.98 3.76 -9.40
CA SER A 79 3.28 4.46 -10.49
C SER A 79 2.54 3.50 -11.41
N GLY A 80 1.56 4.03 -12.14
CA GLY A 80 0.76 3.29 -13.11
C GLY A 80 -0.16 2.23 -12.50
N GLU A 81 -0.80 1.42 -13.35
CA GLU A 81 -1.74 0.37 -12.93
C GLU A 81 -1.10 -0.67 -12.01
N GLU A 82 0.09 -1.17 -12.36
CA GLU A 82 0.79 -2.17 -11.54
C GLU A 82 1.19 -1.62 -10.17
N GLY A 83 1.65 -0.35 -10.15
CA GLY A 83 1.97 0.34 -8.91
C GLY A 83 0.74 0.54 -8.04
N PHE A 84 -0.40 0.89 -8.63
CA PHE A 84 -1.66 1.07 -7.91
C PHE A 84 -2.20 -0.25 -7.36
N ALA A 85 -2.15 -1.33 -8.15
CA ALA A 85 -2.53 -2.67 -7.70
C ALA A 85 -1.62 -3.16 -6.55
N THR A 86 -0.30 -2.96 -6.68
CA THR A 86 0.69 -3.29 -5.64
C THR A 86 0.42 -2.51 -4.35
N PHE A 87 0.07 -1.23 -4.44
CA PHE A 87 -0.29 -0.40 -3.30
C PHE A 87 -1.52 -0.92 -2.56
N LEU A 88 -2.61 -1.23 -3.28
CA LEU A 88 -3.83 -1.72 -2.64
C LEU A 88 -3.67 -3.12 -2.05
N GLU A 89 -2.84 -3.95 -2.65
CA GLU A 89 -2.46 -5.24 -2.06
C GLU A 89 -1.66 -5.06 -0.77
N ASP A 90 -0.72 -4.10 -0.73
CA ASP A 90 0.03 -3.76 0.49
C ASP A 90 -0.91 -3.24 1.60
N VAL A 91 -1.89 -2.40 1.28
CA VAL A 91 -2.91 -1.94 2.25
C VAL A 91 -3.68 -3.13 2.82
N TYR A 92 -4.19 -4.03 1.95
CA TYR A 92 -4.94 -5.21 2.35
C TYR A 92 -4.12 -6.13 3.24
N LEU A 93 -2.93 -6.54 2.79
CA LEU A 93 -2.05 -7.46 3.53
C LEU A 93 -1.61 -6.87 4.88
N THR A 94 -1.29 -5.57 4.90
CA THR A 94 -0.93 -4.87 6.13
C THR A 94 -2.11 -4.85 7.12
N ALA A 95 -3.32 -4.57 6.65
CA ALA A 95 -4.49 -4.52 7.50
C ALA A 95 -4.84 -5.88 8.11
N ILE A 96 -4.83 -6.96 7.32
CA ILE A 96 -5.14 -8.32 7.84
C ILE A 96 -4.03 -8.87 8.75
N ALA A 97 -2.77 -8.48 8.54
CA ALA A 97 -1.66 -8.92 9.38
C ALA A 97 -1.64 -8.24 10.76
N ASN A 98 -2.20 -7.03 10.87
CA ASN A 98 -2.12 -6.22 12.09
C ASN A 98 -3.48 -6.05 12.80
N GLY A 99 -4.57 -6.50 12.19
CA GLY A 99 -5.91 -6.42 12.74
C GLY A 99 -6.36 -7.71 13.40
N THR A 100 -7.15 -7.58 14.46
CA THR A 100 -7.87 -8.68 15.10
C THR A 100 -9.34 -8.30 15.30
N SER A 101 -10.22 -9.26 15.56
CA SER A 101 -11.64 -8.98 15.81
C SER A 101 -11.86 -8.05 17.02
N ASN A 102 -10.97 -8.10 18.02
CA ASN A 102 -11.06 -7.24 19.20
C ASN A 102 -10.33 -5.89 19.04
N LYS A 103 -9.40 -5.81 18.10
CA LYS A 103 -8.64 -4.60 17.78
C LYS A 103 -8.45 -4.52 16.26
N PRO A 104 -9.46 -4.05 15.52
CA PRO A 104 -9.35 -3.91 14.07
C PRO A 104 -8.23 -2.93 13.68
N ALA A 105 -7.53 -3.25 12.58
CA ALA A 105 -6.54 -2.35 12.02
C ALA A 105 -7.21 -1.11 11.43
N GLU A 106 -6.74 0.06 11.80
CA GLU A 106 -7.26 1.32 11.26
C GLU A 106 -6.68 1.58 9.86
N VAL A 107 -7.57 1.81 8.91
CA VAL A 107 -7.24 2.20 7.53
C VAL A 107 -8.05 3.46 7.20
N PHE A 108 -7.39 4.60 7.16
CA PHE A 108 -8.03 5.89 6.98
C PHE A 108 -7.68 6.50 5.64
N LEU A 109 -8.70 6.94 4.93
CA LEU A 109 -8.60 7.54 3.61
C LEU A 109 -9.24 8.93 3.62
N SER A 110 -8.56 9.92 3.08
CA SER A 110 -9.15 11.25 2.90
C SER A 110 -9.01 11.76 1.48
N ASN A 111 -9.90 12.66 1.10
CA ASN A 111 -9.97 13.29 -0.22
C ASN A 111 -10.09 12.25 -1.35
N VAL A 112 -10.95 11.25 -1.15
CA VAL A 112 -11.15 10.16 -2.11
C VAL A 112 -12.07 10.61 -3.24
N VAL A 113 -11.65 10.33 -4.48
CA VAL A 113 -12.44 10.48 -5.72
C VAL A 113 -12.52 9.07 -6.33
N HIS A 114 -13.64 8.39 -6.14
CA HIS A 114 -13.77 6.96 -6.46
C HIS A 114 -13.57 6.61 -7.93
N GLU A 115 -13.87 7.51 -8.85
CA GLU A 115 -13.64 7.33 -10.28
C GLU A 115 -12.18 7.03 -10.60
N ASN A 116 -11.24 7.58 -9.81
CA ASN A 116 -9.83 7.32 -9.96
C ASN A 116 -9.47 5.86 -9.63
N TRP A 117 -10.12 5.25 -8.63
CA TRP A 117 -9.88 3.84 -8.29
C TRP A 117 -10.34 2.91 -9.41
N MET A 118 -11.54 3.14 -9.94
CA MET A 118 -12.08 2.37 -11.07
C MET A 118 -11.20 2.48 -12.30
N LYS A 119 -10.72 3.71 -12.60
CA LYS A 119 -9.83 3.97 -13.74
C LYS A 119 -8.54 3.16 -13.65
N TRP A 120 -7.88 3.15 -12.47
CA TRP A 120 -6.53 2.59 -12.32
C TRP A 120 -6.49 1.11 -11.91
N MET A 121 -7.57 0.56 -11.35
CA MET A 121 -7.67 -0.89 -11.10
C MET A 121 -8.31 -1.67 -12.24
N GLY A 122 -9.23 -1.06 -12.95
CA GLY A 122 -10.18 -1.76 -13.78
C GLY A 122 -11.25 -2.51 -12.97
N LYS A 123 -12.37 -2.83 -13.62
CA LYS A 123 -13.56 -3.38 -12.96
C LYS A 123 -13.29 -4.69 -12.21
N ASP A 124 -12.68 -5.67 -12.89
CA ASP A 124 -12.51 -7.02 -12.34
C ASP A 124 -11.61 -7.04 -11.09
N LYS A 125 -10.51 -6.30 -11.13
CA LYS A 125 -9.61 -6.19 -9.97
C LYS A 125 -10.26 -5.43 -8.81
N TRP A 126 -11.08 -4.41 -9.11
CA TRP A 126 -11.85 -3.68 -8.12
C TRP A 126 -12.88 -4.56 -7.42
N GLU A 127 -13.64 -5.35 -8.17
CA GLU A 127 -14.62 -6.30 -7.62
C GLU A 127 -13.96 -7.31 -6.70
N LEU A 128 -12.84 -7.92 -7.15
CA LEU A 128 -12.07 -8.86 -6.33
C LEU A 128 -11.52 -8.20 -5.04
N HIS A 129 -10.97 -6.98 -5.14
CA HIS A 129 -10.51 -6.24 -3.97
C HIS A 129 -11.65 -5.98 -2.98
N THR A 130 -12.79 -5.49 -3.47
CA THR A 130 -13.96 -5.19 -2.65
C THR A 130 -14.51 -6.45 -1.97
N GLN A 131 -14.55 -7.58 -2.67
CA GLN A 131 -14.93 -8.86 -2.09
C GLN A 131 -14.00 -9.25 -0.93
N ARG A 132 -12.69 -9.26 -1.17
CA ARG A 132 -11.68 -9.62 -0.15
C ARG A 132 -11.75 -8.71 1.08
N MET A 133 -11.89 -7.39 0.88
CA MET A 133 -12.06 -6.43 1.97
C MET A 133 -13.33 -6.70 2.77
N THR A 134 -14.44 -7.00 2.09
CA THR A 134 -15.73 -7.30 2.73
C THR A 134 -15.67 -8.59 3.56
N GLU A 135 -15.04 -9.64 3.05
CA GLU A 135 -14.84 -10.91 3.75
C GLU A 135 -14.02 -10.75 5.03
N LYS A 136 -13.07 -9.82 5.05
CA LYS A 136 -12.15 -9.57 6.17
C LYS A 136 -12.47 -8.30 6.97
N LYS A 137 -13.63 -7.68 6.75
CA LYS A 137 -14.00 -6.39 7.37
C LYS A 137 -13.94 -6.39 8.90
N TYR A 138 -14.09 -7.55 9.55
CA TYR A 138 -14.01 -7.68 11.00
C TYR A 138 -12.58 -7.50 11.55
N LEU A 139 -11.57 -7.52 10.68
CA LEU A 139 -10.16 -7.27 11.02
C LEU A 139 -9.75 -5.81 10.84
N MET A 140 -10.62 -4.96 10.26
CA MET A 140 -10.23 -3.60 9.90
C MET A 140 -11.34 -2.58 10.18
N ASP A 141 -10.94 -1.38 10.60
CA ASP A 141 -11.79 -0.19 10.69
C ASP A 141 -11.41 0.77 9.55
N VAL A 142 -12.15 0.67 8.45
CA VAL A 142 -11.91 1.49 7.26
C VAL A 142 -12.80 2.71 7.30
N ARG A 143 -12.22 3.91 7.28
CA ARG A 143 -12.94 5.19 7.26
C ARG A 143 -12.51 6.02 6.06
N ILE A 144 -13.50 6.54 5.33
CA ILE A 144 -13.29 7.25 4.06
C ILE A 144 -13.94 8.62 4.11
N LEU A 145 -13.15 9.65 3.84
CA LEU A 145 -13.63 11.00 3.63
C LEU A 145 -13.70 11.30 2.14
N VAL A 146 -14.90 11.61 1.66
CA VAL A 146 -15.19 12.03 0.29
C VAL A 146 -15.69 13.47 0.29
N LYS A 147 -15.80 14.10 -0.88
CA LYS A 147 -16.29 15.48 -1.01
C LYS A 147 -17.76 15.59 -0.57
N GLU A 148 -18.10 16.67 0.09
CA GLU A 148 -19.49 17.00 0.42
C GLU A 148 -20.37 16.96 -0.83
N GLY A 149 -21.51 16.25 -0.72
CA GLY A 149 -22.44 16.04 -1.81
C GLY A 149 -22.15 14.80 -2.68
N ASP A 150 -21.02 14.12 -2.47
CA ASP A 150 -20.77 12.84 -3.15
C ASP A 150 -21.78 11.77 -2.69
N THR A 151 -22.36 11.06 -3.65
CA THR A 151 -23.38 10.03 -3.42
C THR A 151 -22.88 8.63 -3.78
N HIS A 152 -21.62 8.50 -4.22
CA HIS A 152 -21.04 7.24 -4.68
C HIS A 152 -20.17 6.61 -3.58
N PHE A 153 -20.64 5.49 -2.98
CA PHE A 153 -20.01 4.82 -1.86
C PHE A 153 -19.69 3.33 -2.15
N PRO A 154 -18.82 3.03 -3.12
CA PRO A 154 -18.64 1.66 -3.60
C PRO A 154 -18.01 0.72 -2.56
N ALA A 155 -17.34 1.25 -1.56
CA ALA A 155 -16.75 0.47 -0.47
C ALA A 155 -17.63 0.36 0.79
N ALA A 156 -18.93 0.74 0.71
CA ALA A 156 -19.83 0.73 1.87
C ALA A 156 -20.04 -0.66 2.51
N GLY A 157 -19.69 -1.73 1.80
CA GLY A 157 -19.73 -3.10 2.33
C GLY A 157 -18.74 -3.36 3.47
N TYR A 158 -17.64 -2.62 3.51
CA TYR A 158 -16.55 -2.81 4.48
C TYR A 158 -16.02 -1.52 5.11
N SER A 159 -16.51 -0.33 4.71
CA SER A 159 -16.05 0.96 5.19
C SER A 159 -17.17 1.86 5.67
N ARG A 160 -16.81 2.87 6.44
CA ARG A 160 -17.67 3.98 6.85
C ARG A 160 -17.29 5.23 6.07
N TYR A 161 -18.28 6.01 5.68
CA TYR A 161 -18.09 7.24 4.91
C TYR A 161 -18.56 8.45 5.70
N LYS A 162 -17.83 9.55 5.54
CA LYS A 162 -18.30 10.89 5.85
C LYS A 162 -17.88 11.85 4.74
N TRP A 163 -18.57 12.96 4.64
CA TRP A 163 -18.22 14.06 3.78
C TRP A 163 -17.21 15.00 4.45
N ILE A 164 -16.20 15.45 3.72
CA ILE A 164 -15.42 16.61 4.09
C ILE A 164 -16.04 17.85 3.39
N PRO A 165 -16.22 18.99 4.07
CA PRO A 165 -16.75 20.20 3.47
C PRO A 165 -16.07 20.54 2.16
N ALA A 166 -16.84 20.94 1.14
CA ALA A 166 -16.33 21.20 -0.20
C ALA A 166 -15.20 22.24 -0.22
N THR A 167 -15.20 23.19 0.71
CA THR A 167 -14.15 24.22 0.87
C THR A 167 -12.81 23.68 1.39
N LEU A 168 -12.80 22.50 2.01
CA LEU A 168 -11.60 21.83 2.54
C LEU A 168 -11.16 20.67 1.66
N PHE A 169 -11.98 20.27 0.69
CA PHE A 169 -11.68 19.17 -0.20
C PHE A 169 -10.63 19.57 -1.25
N ASN A 170 -9.72 18.66 -1.50
CA ASN A 170 -8.82 18.72 -2.66
C ASN A 170 -8.74 17.33 -3.29
N ASP A 171 -8.15 17.20 -4.48
CA ASP A 171 -8.06 15.97 -5.24
C ASP A 171 -6.84 15.10 -4.89
N LYS A 172 -6.12 15.45 -3.83
CA LYS A 172 -4.95 14.69 -3.36
C LYS A 172 -5.38 13.73 -2.27
N SER A 173 -5.38 12.45 -2.60
CA SER A 173 -5.81 11.41 -1.66
C SER A 173 -4.70 10.97 -0.73
N PHE A 174 -5.08 10.65 0.49
CA PHE A 174 -4.18 10.19 1.54
C PHE A 174 -4.69 8.87 2.10
N TYR A 175 -3.76 7.97 2.40
CA TYR A 175 -4.00 6.76 3.16
C TYR A 175 -3.11 6.73 4.39
N SER A 176 -3.67 6.33 5.52
CA SER A 176 -2.88 5.92 6.68
C SER A 176 -3.29 4.53 7.13
N TYR A 177 -2.33 3.63 7.22
CA TYR A 177 -2.53 2.24 7.61
C TYR A 177 -1.29 1.73 8.31
N HIS A 178 -1.48 1.18 9.51
CA HIS A 178 -0.43 0.70 10.39
C HIS A 178 0.69 1.76 10.60
N ASP A 179 1.91 1.50 10.14
CA ASP A 179 3.08 2.40 10.21
C ASP A 179 3.34 3.17 8.91
N LYS A 180 2.38 3.18 7.99
CA LYS A 180 2.51 3.76 6.65
C LYS A 180 1.55 4.92 6.44
N LEU A 181 2.08 5.96 5.78
CA LEU A 181 1.31 7.08 5.23
C LEU A 181 1.57 7.15 3.72
N ALA A 182 0.52 7.11 2.93
CA ALA A 182 0.62 7.19 1.48
C ALA A 182 -0.09 8.42 0.93
N PHE A 183 0.54 9.04 -0.07
CA PHE A 183 0.02 10.17 -0.84
C PHE A 183 -0.22 9.72 -2.27
N LEU A 184 -1.44 9.90 -2.77
CA LEU A 184 -1.82 9.54 -4.12
C LEU A 184 -2.07 10.79 -4.95
N ASN A 185 -1.36 10.90 -6.06
CA ASN A 185 -1.51 11.98 -7.03
C ASN A 185 -1.97 11.39 -8.35
N PHE A 186 -3.25 11.54 -8.65
CA PHE A 186 -3.85 11.08 -9.91
C PHE A 186 -3.65 12.15 -10.98
N LYS A 187 -3.07 11.74 -12.11
CA LYS A 187 -2.89 12.53 -13.32
C LYS A 187 -3.72 11.93 -14.46
N ALA A 188 -3.79 12.61 -15.58
CA ALA A 188 -4.52 12.11 -16.75
C ALA A 188 -3.99 10.74 -17.22
N ASP A 189 -2.68 10.59 -17.27
CA ASP A 189 -1.99 9.43 -17.87
C ASP A 189 -1.16 8.63 -16.88
N ASP A 190 -1.18 8.98 -15.58
CA ASP A 190 -0.39 8.30 -14.55
C ASP A 190 -1.04 8.45 -13.18
N VAL A 191 -0.77 7.50 -12.30
CA VAL A 191 -0.98 7.64 -10.86
C VAL A 191 0.36 7.49 -10.16
N GLN A 192 0.70 8.45 -9.32
CA GLN A 192 1.91 8.43 -8.51
C GLN A 192 1.54 8.26 -7.04
N ILE A 193 2.15 7.28 -6.41
CA ILE A 193 1.90 6.92 -5.01
C ILE A 193 3.23 7.00 -4.28
N THR A 194 3.29 7.87 -3.28
CA THR A 194 4.44 7.97 -2.38
C THR A 194 4.04 7.39 -1.03
N ILE A 195 4.68 6.32 -0.62
CA ILE A 195 4.47 5.66 0.68
C ILE A 195 5.64 6.02 1.58
N ILE A 196 5.35 6.60 2.73
CA ILE A 196 6.30 6.85 3.80
C ILE A 196 6.02 5.82 4.88
N GLN A 197 6.93 4.89 5.08
CA GLN A 197 6.85 3.95 6.20
C GLN A 197 7.61 4.55 7.38
N GLN A 198 6.86 5.18 8.26
CA GLN A 198 7.35 5.79 9.50
C GLN A 198 6.18 5.94 10.47
N ALA A 199 6.22 5.18 11.57
CA ALA A 199 5.11 5.05 12.50
C ALA A 199 4.63 6.38 13.07
N GLU A 200 5.55 7.29 13.40
CA GLU A 200 5.24 8.60 13.97
C GLU A 200 4.46 9.49 12.99
N PHE A 201 4.82 9.48 11.69
CA PHE A 201 4.09 10.22 10.67
C PHE A 201 2.71 9.61 10.42
N ALA A 202 2.63 8.28 10.33
CA ALA A 202 1.37 7.59 10.14
C ALA A 202 0.42 7.85 11.31
N GLU A 203 0.89 7.79 12.55
CA GLU A 203 0.09 8.08 13.75
C GLU A 203 -0.29 9.56 13.86
N GLY A 204 0.64 10.48 13.58
CA GLY A 204 0.36 11.90 13.54
C GLY A 204 -0.77 12.23 12.57
N TYR A 205 -0.75 11.65 11.37
CA TYR A 205 -1.81 11.81 10.39
C TYR A 205 -3.14 11.17 10.86
N ARG A 206 -3.12 9.96 11.45
CA ARG A 206 -4.33 9.34 12.01
C ARG A 206 -4.99 10.20 13.09
N ASN A 207 -4.20 10.88 13.91
CA ASN A 207 -4.73 11.81 14.91
C ASN A 207 -5.44 13.00 14.26
N LEU A 208 -4.87 13.59 13.20
CA LEU A 208 -5.52 14.64 12.42
C LEU A 208 -6.79 14.13 11.72
N PHE A 209 -6.74 12.92 11.16
CA PHE A 209 -7.90 12.30 10.53
C PHE A 209 -9.04 12.08 11.55
N ARG A 210 -8.75 11.53 12.73
CA ARG A 210 -9.74 11.33 13.81
C ARG A 210 -10.38 12.66 14.24
N ALA A 211 -9.58 13.71 14.42
CA ALA A 211 -10.09 15.03 14.73
C ALA A 211 -11.01 15.58 13.62
N THR A 212 -10.61 15.42 12.35
CA THR A 212 -11.43 15.80 11.19
C THR A 212 -12.72 14.98 11.14
N TRP A 213 -12.63 13.67 11.32
CA TRP A 213 -13.76 12.73 11.30
C TRP A 213 -14.83 13.07 12.35
N GLU A 214 -14.41 13.48 13.53
CA GLU A 214 -15.32 13.71 14.66
C GLU A 214 -15.85 15.14 14.74
N ARG A 215 -15.08 16.12 14.27
CA ARG A 215 -15.40 17.53 14.49
C ARG A 215 -15.76 18.32 13.24
N VAL A 216 -15.27 17.87 12.08
CA VAL A 216 -15.40 18.62 10.81
C VAL A 216 -16.25 17.87 9.79
N ALA A 217 -16.11 16.55 9.74
CA ALA A 217 -16.76 15.73 8.73
C ALA A 217 -18.28 15.62 8.99
N ILE A 218 -19.05 15.64 7.90
CA ILE A 218 -20.51 15.65 7.87
C ILE A 218 -21.02 14.25 7.53
N GLU A 219 -22.00 13.76 8.27
CA GLU A 219 -22.69 12.51 7.93
C GLU A 219 -23.52 12.67 6.65
N PRO A 220 -23.35 11.79 5.65
CA PRO A 220 -24.27 11.74 4.52
C PRO A 220 -25.72 11.50 4.99
N PRO A 221 -26.73 12.07 4.32
CA PRO A 221 -28.12 11.86 4.68
C PRO A 221 -28.50 10.38 4.81
N LEU A 222 -29.32 10.06 5.80
CA LEU A 222 -29.80 8.70 6.04
C LEU A 222 -30.49 8.14 4.77
N GLY A 223 -30.02 6.97 4.33
CA GLY A 223 -30.53 6.28 3.14
C GLY A 223 -29.63 6.38 1.91
N MET A 224 -28.71 7.36 1.80
CA MET A 224 -27.80 7.44 0.65
C MET A 224 -26.80 6.27 0.60
N ILE A 225 -26.22 5.90 1.73
CA ILE A 225 -25.24 4.80 1.82
C ILE A 225 -25.89 3.43 1.59
N ASN A 226 -27.19 3.29 1.84
CA ASN A 226 -27.91 2.01 1.74
C ASN A 226 -28.38 1.66 0.31
N GLN A 227 -28.36 2.59 -0.63
CA GLN A 227 -28.82 2.35 -2.01
C GLN A 227 -27.84 1.51 -2.85
N VAL A 228 -26.59 1.34 -2.42
CA VAL A 228 -25.55 0.56 -3.14
C VAL A 228 -25.70 -0.96 -2.95
N LYS A 229 -26.56 -1.43 -2.05
CA LYS A 229 -26.75 -2.87 -1.78
C LYS A 229 -27.67 -3.59 -2.76
N THR A 230 -28.24 -2.92 -3.75
CA THR A 230 -29.30 -3.47 -4.63
C THR A 230 -29.10 -3.20 -6.13
N ALA A 231 -27.87 -3.01 -6.60
CA ALA A 231 -27.61 -2.93 -8.05
C ALA A 231 -26.51 -3.91 -8.46
#